data_9494820821816f0e2addd58641897201
#
_entry.id   9494820821816f0e2addd58641897201
#
_cell.length_a   1.000
_cell.length_b   1.000
_cell.length_c   1.000
_cell.angle_alpha   90.00
_cell.angle_beta   90.00
_cell.angle_gamma   90.00
#
_symmetry.space_group_name_H-M   'P 1'
#
loop_
_entity.id
_entity.type
_entity.pdbx_description
1 polymer ?
#
loop_
_entity_poly.entity_id
_entity_poly.type
_entity_poly.pdbx_seq_one_letter_code
_entity_poly.pdbx_strand_id
1 'polypeptide(L)'
;VVIDAADYAKVLEELNNGGVTRETKFYLAAKVFENTAAYDALISSYLRGITGNAFPDKLTLTYEKAQTMRYGENPHQNAAFYKNPLMTPGALSEAEQLNGKELSYNNINDANGALDVLREFKDEVAVVGVKHANPCGVGVGATVAEAYQKAYDADPISIFGGIVATNETIDLEAAEKMAQIFLEIIIAPDYTEEALAVL
;
A
#
# COMPACT_ATOMS: atom_id res chain seq x y z
N VAL A 1 2.44 -24.30 22.65
CA VAL A 1 3.01 -22.96 22.82
C VAL A 1 1.97 -21.94 22.36
N VAL A 2 1.83 -20.84 23.10
CA VAL A 2 0.97 -19.69 22.74
C VAL A 2 1.90 -18.49 22.63
N ILE A 3 1.99 -17.92 21.45
CA ILE A 3 2.90 -16.81 21.15
C ILE A 3 2.20 -15.45 21.07
N ASP A 4 0.86 -15.47 21.10
CA ASP A 4 0.03 -14.28 20.95
C ASP A 4 -0.93 -14.18 22.14
N ALA A 5 -0.92 -13.05 22.83
CA ALA A 5 -1.81 -12.80 23.97
C ALA A 5 -3.30 -12.82 23.58
N ALA A 6 -3.65 -12.54 22.33
CA ALA A 6 -5.01 -12.60 21.84
C ALA A 6 -5.61 -14.01 21.92
N ASP A 7 -4.77 -15.05 21.93
CA ASP A 7 -5.21 -16.46 22.02
C ASP A 7 -5.44 -16.95 23.46
N TYR A 8 -5.03 -16.16 24.49
CA TYR A 8 -5.11 -16.60 25.90
C TYR A 8 -6.54 -16.89 26.33
N ALA A 9 -7.49 -16.05 25.99
CA ALA A 9 -8.89 -16.20 26.40
C ALA A 9 -9.47 -17.53 25.87
N LYS A 10 -9.26 -17.84 24.59
CA LYS A 10 -9.70 -19.10 23.96
C LYS A 10 -9.05 -20.32 24.60
N VAL A 11 -7.74 -20.26 24.85
CA VAL A 11 -7.01 -21.37 25.47
C VAL A 11 -7.50 -21.63 26.91
N LEU A 12 -7.73 -20.57 27.69
CA LEU A 12 -8.24 -20.68 29.07
C LEU A 12 -9.67 -21.24 29.09
N GLU A 13 -10.53 -20.80 28.19
CA GLU A 13 -11.89 -21.34 28.04
C GLU A 13 -11.88 -22.86 27.75
N GLU A 14 -11.08 -23.30 26.78
CA GLU A 14 -10.96 -24.72 26.43
C GLU A 14 -10.35 -25.54 27.57
N LEU A 15 -9.36 -25.02 28.32
CA LEU A 15 -8.78 -25.68 29.48
C LEU A 15 -9.83 -25.91 30.58
N ASN A 16 -10.69 -24.92 30.83
CA ASN A 16 -11.76 -25.04 31.83
C ASN A 16 -12.87 -26.01 31.40
N ASN A 17 -13.01 -26.27 30.10
CA ASN A 17 -14.01 -27.14 29.51
C ASN A 17 -13.49 -28.54 29.11
N GLY A 18 -12.41 -29.02 29.72
CA GLY A 18 -11.91 -30.37 29.53
C GLY A 18 -10.62 -30.50 28.72
N GLY A 19 -10.03 -29.37 28.34
CA GLY A 19 -8.72 -29.31 27.68
C GLY A 19 -8.73 -28.74 26.29
N VAL A 20 -7.54 -28.30 25.86
CA VAL A 20 -7.37 -27.65 24.55
C VAL A 20 -7.62 -28.66 23.43
N THR A 21 -8.50 -28.29 22.50
CA THR A 21 -8.88 -29.13 21.36
C THR A 21 -7.71 -29.38 20.41
N ARG A 22 -7.82 -30.46 19.60
CA ARG A 22 -6.80 -30.76 18.58
C ARG A 22 -6.71 -29.64 17.54
N GLU A 23 -7.84 -29.08 17.14
CA GLU A 23 -7.92 -27.97 16.19
C GLU A 23 -7.18 -26.74 16.70
N THR A 24 -7.44 -26.32 17.94
CA THR A 24 -6.74 -25.21 18.57
C THR A 24 -5.24 -25.46 18.71
N LYS A 25 -4.83 -26.71 19.04
CA LYS A 25 -3.41 -27.06 19.06
C LYS A 25 -2.73 -26.90 17.70
N PHE A 26 -3.37 -27.31 16.59
CA PHE A 26 -2.83 -27.12 15.25
C PHE A 26 -2.79 -25.64 14.86
N TYR A 27 -3.84 -24.87 15.16
CA TYR A 27 -3.86 -23.43 14.94
C TYR A 27 -2.68 -22.74 15.66
N LEU A 28 -2.49 -23.02 16.96
CA LEU A 28 -1.39 -22.45 17.73
C LEU A 28 -0.01 -22.90 17.20
N ALA A 29 0.11 -24.14 16.76
CA ALA A 29 1.35 -24.64 16.17
C ALA A 29 1.66 -23.93 14.85
N ALA A 30 0.67 -23.71 13.97
CA ALA A 30 0.84 -22.96 12.75
C ALA A 30 1.35 -21.53 13.03
N LYS A 31 0.71 -20.81 13.97
CA LYS A 31 1.17 -19.47 14.39
C LYS A 31 2.63 -19.44 14.88
N VAL A 32 3.05 -20.46 15.63
CA VAL A 32 4.44 -20.57 16.09
C VAL A 32 5.39 -20.66 14.91
N PHE A 33 5.12 -21.55 13.95
CA PHE A 33 5.98 -21.74 12.78
C PHE A 33 5.94 -20.56 11.81
N GLU A 34 4.79 -19.91 11.64
CA GLU A 34 4.69 -18.65 10.89
C GLU A 34 5.60 -17.57 11.50
N ASN A 35 5.55 -17.40 12.83
CA ASN A 35 6.38 -16.41 13.52
C ASN A 35 7.88 -16.73 13.44
N THR A 36 8.27 -17.98 13.68
CA THR A 36 9.69 -18.38 13.62
C THR A 36 10.25 -18.33 12.21
N ALA A 37 9.45 -18.73 11.21
CA ALA A 37 9.84 -18.65 9.80
C ALA A 37 10.04 -17.19 9.34
N ALA A 38 9.13 -16.28 9.74
CA ALA A 38 9.26 -14.86 9.47
C ALA A 38 10.51 -14.26 10.14
N TYR A 39 10.75 -14.61 11.41
CA TYR A 39 11.93 -14.16 12.15
C TYR A 39 13.23 -14.61 11.47
N ASP A 40 13.35 -15.90 11.13
CA ASP A 40 14.54 -16.44 10.46
C ASP A 40 14.72 -15.84 9.05
N ALA A 41 13.62 -15.58 8.32
CA ALA A 41 13.67 -14.92 7.02
C ALA A 41 14.24 -13.49 7.11
N LEU A 42 13.86 -12.72 8.13
CA LEU A 42 14.38 -11.36 8.37
C LEU A 42 15.86 -11.39 8.74
N ILE A 43 16.28 -12.31 9.63
CA ILE A 43 17.70 -12.49 9.99
C ILE A 43 18.51 -12.88 8.75
N SER A 44 18.02 -13.83 7.96
CA SER A 44 18.68 -14.27 6.72
C SER A 44 18.85 -13.12 5.75
N SER A 45 17.82 -12.28 5.58
CA SER A 45 17.86 -11.09 4.72
C SER A 45 18.89 -10.06 5.21
N TYR A 46 18.90 -9.79 6.52
CA TYR A 46 19.85 -8.86 7.15
C TYR A 46 21.30 -9.31 6.97
N LEU A 47 21.61 -10.56 7.31
CA LEU A 47 22.96 -11.12 7.20
C LEU A 47 23.44 -11.18 5.74
N ARG A 48 22.55 -11.48 4.83
CA ARG A 48 22.83 -11.46 3.38
C ARG A 48 23.24 -10.06 2.89
N GLY A 49 22.57 -9.02 3.39
CA GLY A 49 22.96 -7.62 3.13
C GLY A 49 24.38 -7.31 3.62
N ILE A 50 24.73 -7.77 4.83
CA ILE A 50 26.09 -7.58 5.40
C ILE A 50 27.16 -8.32 4.59
N THR A 51 26.87 -9.54 4.17
CA THR A 51 27.84 -10.37 3.41
C THR A 51 27.93 -10.04 1.93
N GLY A 52 27.06 -9.16 1.42
CA GLY A 52 27.00 -8.79 0.00
C GLY A 52 26.55 -9.94 -0.92
N ASN A 53 25.91 -11.00 -0.38
CA ASN A 53 25.44 -12.12 -1.18
C ASN A 53 24.10 -11.76 -1.89
N ALA A 54 24.22 -11.29 -3.13
CA ALA A 54 23.09 -10.88 -3.94
C ALA A 54 22.24 -12.08 -4.43
N PHE A 55 22.85 -13.26 -4.63
CA PHE A 55 22.20 -14.44 -5.18
C PHE A 55 22.43 -15.68 -4.29
N PRO A 56 21.65 -15.82 -3.20
CA PRO A 56 21.78 -16.96 -2.30
C PRO A 56 21.22 -18.23 -2.92
N ASP A 57 21.75 -19.41 -2.53
CA ASP A 57 21.21 -20.71 -2.96
C ASP A 57 19.75 -20.91 -2.53
N LYS A 58 19.35 -20.31 -1.40
CA LYS A 58 17.96 -20.30 -0.91
C LYS A 58 17.53 -18.88 -0.61
N LEU A 59 16.50 -18.42 -1.31
CA LEU A 59 15.87 -17.12 -1.08
C LEU A 59 14.60 -17.32 -0.24
N THR A 60 14.60 -16.74 0.96
CA THR A 60 13.43 -16.72 1.84
C THR A 60 12.94 -15.27 1.96
N LEU A 61 11.64 -15.07 1.74
CA LEU A 61 10.98 -13.78 1.87
C LEU A 61 9.83 -13.91 2.87
N THR A 62 9.57 -12.86 3.61
CA THR A 62 8.42 -12.76 4.51
C THR A 62 7.71 -11.42 4.31
N TYR A 63 6.39 -11.47 4.45
CA TYR A 63 5.51 -10.29 4.34
C TYR A 63 4.44 -10.36 5.41
N GLU A 64 3.99 -9.21 5.90
CA GLU A 64 2.89 -9.07 6.84
C GLU A 64 1.61 -8.70 6.09
N LYS A 65 0.50 -9.38 6.44
CA LYS A 65 -0.78 -9.04 5.85
C LYS A 65 -1.28 -7.69 6.36
N ALA A 66 -1.37 -6.72 5.46
CA ALA A 66 -1.90 -5.40 5.75
C ALA A 66 -3.44 -5.37 5.65
N GLN A 67 -4.01 -6.06 4.63
CA GLN A 67 -5.45 -6.01 4.38
C GLN A 67 -5.94 -7.32 3.74
N THR A 68 -7.11 -7.79 4.14
CA THR A 68 -7.88 -8.80 3.37
C THR A 68 -8.80 -8.05 2.42
N MET A 69 -8.67 -8.30 1.13
CA MET A 69 -9.41 -7.58 0.11
C MET A 69 -10.75 -8.25 -0.19
N ARG A 70 -11.75 -7.49 -0.64
CA ARG A 70 -13.08 -8.03 -0.99
C ARG A 70 -13.01 -9.04 -2.13
N TYR A 71 -12.14 -8.79 -3.12
CA TYR A 71 -11.85 -9.65 -4.27
C TYR A 71 -10.51 -9.21 -4.89
N GLY A 72 -9.98 -10.01 -5.80
CA GLY A 72 -8.76 -9.71 -6.55
C GLY A 72 -9.01 -8.80 -7.75
N GLU A 73 -8.32 -9.06 -8.85
CA GLU A 73 -8.56 -8.35 -10.12
C GLU A 73 -10.00 -8.54 -10.60
N ASN A 74 -10.55 -9.73 -10.40
CA ASN A 74 -11.92 -10.09 -10.76
C ASN A 74 -12.74 -10.52 -9.53
N PRO A 75 -14.09 -10.36 -9.55
CA PRO A 75 -14.96 -10.58 -8.39
C PRO A 75 -14.91 -11.99 -7.79
N HIS A 76 -14.52 -13.00 -8.57
CA HIS A 76 -14.46 -14.39 -8.12
C HIS A 76 -13.11 -14.79 -7.48
N GLN A 77 -12.13 -13.88 -7.48
CA GLN A 77 -10.79 -14.12 -6.95
C GLN A 77 -10.69 -13.64 -5.51
N ASN A 78 -10.06 -14.45 -4.65
CA ASN A 78 -9.65 -13.99 -3.34
C ASN A 78 -8.33 -13.22 -3.44
N ALA A 79 -8.17 -12.18 -2.62
CA ALA A 79 -6.94 -11.41 -2.56
C ALA A 79 -6.66 -10.90 -1.14
N ALA A 80 -5.38 -10.66 -0.88
CA ALA A 80 -4.91 -9.97 0.32
C ALA A 80 -3.73 -9.07 -0.05
N PHE A 81 -3.63 -7.95 0.62
CA PHE A 81 -2.52 -7.02 0.48
C PHE A 81 -1.52 -7.29 1.61
N TYR A 82 -0.26 -7.47 1.23
CA TYR A 82 0.85 -7.71 2.14
C TYR A 82 1.87 -6.59 2.02
N LYS A 83 2.52 -6.27 3.14
CA LYS A 83 3.61 -5.30 3.21
C LYS A 83 4.91 -5.94 3.68
N ASN A 84 6.01 -5.27 3.37
CA ASN A 84 7.32 -5.63 3.94
C ASN A 84 7.28 -5.37 5.45
N PRO A 85 7.73 -6.31 6.32
CA PRO A 85 7.85 -6.07 7.76
C PRO A 85 8.81 -4.93 8.12
N LEU A 86 9.78 -4.68 7.25
CA LEU A 86 10.67 -3.52 7.37
C LEU A 86 10.09 -2.37 6.54
N MET A 87 10.05 -1.18 7.15
CA MET A 87 9.56 0.03 6.49
C MET A 87 10.23 0.22 5.12
N THR A 88 9.43 0.42 4.10
CA THR A 88 9.89 0.73 2.74
C THR A 88 9.47 2.14 2.38
N PRO A 89 10.35 3.15 2.55
CA PRO A 89 9.99 4.55 2.30
C PRO A 89 9.40 4.76 0.90
N GLY A 90 8.28 5.47 0.84
CA GLY A 90 7.58 5.77 -0.41
C GLY A 90 6.80 4.59 -1.02
N ALA A 91 6.69 3.45 -0.33
CA ALA A 91 5.80 2.38 -0.76
C ALA A 91 4.34 2.71 -0.43
N LEU A 92 3.42 2.32 -1.30
CA LEU A 92 1.97 2.49 -1.05
C LEU A 92 1.52 1.79 0.25
N SER A 93 2.17 0.70 0.64
CA SER A 93 1.88 -0.03 1.87
C SER A 93 2.19 0.75 3.16
N GLU A 94 2.95 1.84 3.07
CA GLU A 94 3.28 2.73 4.17
C GLU A 94 2.46 4.03 4.16
N ALA A 95 1.60 4.20 3.14
CA ALA A 95 0.73 5.37 3.03
C ALA A 95 -0.40 5.30 4.06
N GLU A 96 -0.75 6.46 4.62
CA GLU A 96 -1.92 6.65 5.45
C GLU A 96 -3.12 7.01 4.58
N GLN A 97 -4.23 6.29 4.74
CA GLN A 97 -5.48 6.63 4.07
C GLN A 97 -6.26 7.63 4.93
N LEU A 98 -6.34 8.87 4.47
CA LEU A 98 -6.99 9.97 5.20
C LEU A 98 -8.51 9.99 5.01
N ASN A 99 -9.01 9.50 3.86
CA ASN A 99 -10.43 9.52 3.53
C ASN A 99 -10.81 8.34 2.62
N GLY A 100 -12.10 8.10 2.48
CA GLY A 100 -12.67 7.16 1.52
C GLY A 100 -12.80 5.73 2.00
N LYS A 101 -13.03 4.82 1.06
CA LYS A 101 -13.25 3.39 1.28
C LYS A 101 -11.92 2.64 1.24
N GLU A 102 -11.89 1.45 1.85
CA GLU A 102 -10.77 0.50 1.66
C GLU A 102 -10.47 0.29 0.18
N LEU A 103 -9.18 0.33 -0.15
CA LEU A 103 -8.70 0.17 -1.52
C LEU A 103 -9.00 -1.23 -2.05
N SER A 104 -9.41 -1.31 -3.31
CA SER A 104 -9.51 -2.57 -4.05
C SER A 104 -8.16 -2.99 -4.62
N TYR A 105 -8.08 -4.23 -5.11
CA TYR A 105 -6.91 -4.71 -5.85
C TYR A 105 -6.55 -3.77 -7.00
N ASN A 106 -7.53 -3.37 -7.81
CA ASN A 106 -7.31 -2.47 -8.94
C ASN A 106 -6.83 -1.08 -8.49
N ASN A 107 -7.39 -0.54 -7.40
CA ASN A 107 -6.92 0.72 -6.83
C ASN A 107 -5.45 0.65 -6.41
N ILE A 108 -5.03 -0.42 -5.73
CA ILE A 108 -3.63 -0.61 -5.32
C ILE A 108 -2.72 -0.75 -6.53
N ASN A 109 -3.13 -1.50 -7.55
CA ASN A 109 -2.35 -1.68 -8.78
C ASN A 109 -2.18 -0.36 -9.54
N ASP A 110 -3.26 0.40 -9.70
CA ASP A 110 -3.24 1.70 -10.38
C ASP A 110 -2.43 2.74 -9.59
N ALA A 111 -2.61 2.79 -8.26
CA ALA A 111 -1.86 3.67 -7.37
C ALA A 111 -0.35 3.38 -7.41
N ASN A 112 0.04 2.10 -7.39
CA ASN A 112 1.44 1.73 -7.52
C ASN A 112 2.00 2.13 -8.89
N GLY A 113 1.22 1.95 -9.97
CA GLY A 113 1.61 2.42 -11.30
C GLY A 113 1.85 3.93 -11.37
N ALA A 114 1.02 4.73 -10.67
CA ALA A 114 1.23 6.18 -10.57
C ALA A 114 2.53 6.51 -9.81
N LEU A 115 2.77 5.85 -8.67
CA LEU A 115 3.99 6.05 -7.88
C LEU A 115 5.26 5.61 -8.62
N ASP A 116 5.21 4.53 -9.40
CA ASP A 116 6.36 4.06 -10.16
C ASP A 116 6.79 5.08 -11.22
N VAL A 117 5.84 5.69 -11.92
CA VAL A 117 6.14 6.78 -12.87
C VAL A 117 6.63 8.03 -12.12
N LEU A 118 5.96 8.41 -11.02
CA LEU A 118 6.30 9.62 -10.25
C LEU A 118 7.74 9.58 -9.69
N ARG A 119 8.25 8.41 -9.31
CA ARG A 119 9.61 8.21 -8.78
C ARG A 119 10.72 8.59 -9.74
N GLU A 120 10.44 8.67 -11.04
CA GLU A 120 11.40 9.12 -12.04
C GLU A 120 11.64 10.64 -12.01
N PHE A 121 10.71 11.42 -11.40
CA PHE A 121 10.77 12.87 -11.27
C PHE A 121 11.31 13.26 -9.88
N LYS A 122 12.67 13.34 -9.75
CA LYS A 122 13.31 13.58 -8.45
C LYS A 122 13.54 15.05 -8.12
N ASP A 123 13.74 15.87 -9.15
CA ASP A 123 14.20 17.25 -9.02
C ASP A 123 13.15 18.27 -9.51
N GLU A 124 11.98 17.80 -9.88
CA GLU A 124 10.90 18.60 -10.48
C GLU A 124 9.60 18.32 -9.77
N VAL A 125 8.77 19.34 -9.60
CA VAL A 125 7.38 19.16 -9.15
C VAL A 125 6.60 18.47 -10.26
N ALA A 126 6.13 17.27 -10.00
CA ALA A 126 5.46 16.43 -10.98
C ALA A 126 4.10 15.93 -10.48
N VAL A 127 3.19 15.78 -11.42
CA VAL A 127 1.89 15.13 -11.22
C VAL A 127 1.70 14.07 -12.30
N VAL A 128 1.28 12.89 -11.87
CA VAL A 128 1.00 11.74 -12.73
C VAL A 128 -0.46 11.34 -12.58
N GLY A 129 -1.20 11.35 -13.68
CA GLY A 129 -2.53 10.76 -13.78
C GLY A 129 -2.47 9.37 -14.37
N VAL A 130 -3.11 8.40 -13.71
CA VAL A 130 -3.13 6.98 -14.12
C VAL A 130 -4.54 6.47 -14.26
N LYS A 131 -4.76 5.66 -15.28
CA LYS A 131 -5.96 4.87 -15.48
C LYS A 131 -5.58 3.47 -15.96
N HIS A 132 -6.08 2.42 -15.26
CA HIS A 132 -5.78 1.02 -15.59
C HIS A 132 -4.26 0.73 -15.63
N ALA A 133 -3.58 1.14 -14.56
CA ALA A 133 -2.13 1.00 -14.34
C ALA A 133 -1.24 1.67 -15.41
N ASN A 134 -1.80 2.50 -16.29
CA ASN A 134 -1.05 3.22 -17.32
C ASN A 134 -1.20 4.74 -17.14
N PRO A 135 -0.13 5.51 -17.34
CA PRO A 135 -0.23 6.96 -17.29
C PRO A 135 -1.07 7.47 -18.46
N CYS A 136 -2.09 8.27 -18.17
CA CYS A 136 -2.89 9.02 -19.16
C CYS A 136 -2.43 10.46 -19.27
N GLY A 137 -1.72 10.99 -18.27
CA GLY A 137 -1.12 12.32 -18.31
C GLY A 137 -0.01 12.46 -17.29
N VAL A 138 1.06 13.13 -17.68
CA VAL A 138 2.17 13.51 -16.80
C VAL A 138 2.46 14.99 -17.02
N GLY A 139 2.50 15.76 -15.93
CA GLY A 139 2.81 17.18 -15.99
C GLY A 139 3.92 17.54 -15.01
N VAL A 140 4.79 18.45 -15.45
CA VAL A 140 5.83 19.07 -14.63
C VAL A 140 5.61 20.57 -14.60
N GLY A 141 5.72 21.18 -13.42
CA GLY A 141 5.44 22.61 -13.24
C GLY A 141 6.25 23.23 -12.10
N ALA A 142 6.04 24.53 -11.91
CA ALA A 142 6.59 25.23 -10.75
C ALA A 142 5.77 24.97 -9.47
N THR A 143 4.51 24.59 -9.61
CA THR A 143 3.57 24.25 -8.54
C THR A 143 2.83 22.96 -8.88
N VAL A 144 2.23 22.32 -7.86
CA VAL A 144 1.36 21.14 -8.07
C VAL A 144 0.15 21.51 -8.95
N ALA A 145 -0.42 22.69 -8.75
CA ALA A 145 -1.55 23.17 -9.54
C ALA A 145 -1.23 23.33 -11.05
N GLU A 146 -0.02 23.82 -11.37
CA GLU A 146 0.47 23.90 -12.75
C GLU A 146 0.75 22.50 -13.33
N ALA A 147 1.45 21.66 -12.57
CA ALA A 147 1.77 20.29 -12.97
C ALA A 147 0.50 19.47 -13.20
N TYR A 148 -0.49 19.57 -12.30
CA TYR A 148 -1.78 18.92 -12.46
C TYR A 148 -2.52 19.39 -13.72
N GLN A 149 -2.54 20.69 -13.98
CA GLN A 149 -3.20 21.20 -15.18
C GLN A 149 -2.61 20.60 -16.46
N LYS A 150 -1.28 20.51 -16.54
CA LYS A 150 -0.61 19.89 -17.69
C LYS A 150 -0.89 18.40 -17.82
N ALA A 151 -0.92 17.67 -16.69
CA ALA A 151 -1.28 16.26 -16.67
C ALA A 151 -2.74 16.04 -17.11
N TYR A 152 -3.65 16.90 -16.64
CA TYR A 152 -5.05 16.90 -17.04
C TYR A 152 -5.24 17.20 -18.52
N ASP A 153 -4.58 18.23 -19.05
CA ASP A 153 -4.69 18.66 -20.44
C ASP A 153 -4.15 17.62 -21.44
N ALA A 154 -3.28 16.70 -20.98
CA ALA A 154 -2.76 15.62 -21.82
C ALA A 154 -3.86 14.64 -22.27
N ASP A 155 -4.77 14.26 -21.35
CA ASP A 155 -5.94 13.44 -21.67
C ASP A 155 -7.06 13.67 -20.63
N PRO A 156 -7.87 14.72 -20.79
CA PRO A 156 -8.93 15.07 -19.84
C PRO A 156 -10.08 14.07 -19.81
N ILE A 157 -10.16 13.17 -20.78
CA ILE A 157 -11.19 12.12 -20.81
C ILE A 157 -10.77 10.92 -19.99
N SER A 158 -9.55 10.43 -20.19
CA SER A 158 -9.07 9.23 -19.53
C SER A 158 -8.77 9.44 -18.05
N ILE A 159 -8.39 10.64 -17.62
CA ILE A 159 -8.09 10.95 -16.22
C ILE A 159 -9.33 10.90 -15.31
N PHE A 160 -10.53 11.05 -15.85
CA PHE A 160 -11.78 10.94 -15.09
C PHE A 160 -11.92 9.55 -14.44
N GLY A 161 -12.15 9.53 -13.12
CA GLY A 161 -12.18 8.29 -12.33
C GLY A 161 -10.83 7.58 -12.30
N GLY A 162 -9.74 8.29 -12.54
CA GLY A 162 -8.37 7.81 -12.43
C GLY A 162 -7.77 8.09 -11.07
N ILE A 163 -6.48 7.84 -10.98
CA ILE A 163 -5.64 8.10 -9.80
C ILE A 163 -4.64 9.19 -10.15
N VAL A 164 -4.47 10.14 -9.24
CA VAL A 164 -3.48 11.21 -9.36
C VAL A 164 -2.46 11.09 -8.24
N ALA A 165 -1.17 11.16 -8.59
CA ALA A 165 -0.08 11.19 -7.63
C ALA A 165 0.84 12.40 -7.89
N THR A 166 1.31 13.02 -6.82
CA THR A 166 2.30 14.11 -6.86
C THR A 166 3.43 13.86 -5.85
N ASN A 167 4.61 14.43 -6.12
CA ASN A 167 5.78 14.37 -5.25
C ASN A 167 5.92 15.58 -4.31
N GLU A 168 4.95 16.50 -4.33
CA GLU A 168 4.91 17.69 -3.46
C GLU A 168 3.59 17.81 -2.71
N THR A 169 3.58 18.63 -1.66
CA THR A 169 2.39 18.92 -0.85
C THR A 169 1.27 19.54 -1.71
N ILE A 170 0.06 18.99 -1.58
CA ILE A 170 -1.13 19.56 -2.25
C ILE A 170 -1.65 20.73 -1.43
N ASP A 171 -1.68 21.90 -2.07
CA ASP A 171 -2.26 23.14 -1.55
C ASP A 171 -3.73 23.32 -1.99
N LEU A 172 -4.36 24.38 -1.50
CA LEU A 172 -5.75 24.71 -1.84
C LEU A 172 -5.97 24.86 -3.36
N GLU A 173 -5.05 25.53 -4.06
CA GLU A 173 -5.22 25.78 -5.51
C GLU A 173 -5.21 24.45 -6.30
N ALA A 174 -4.29 23.56 -5.97
CA ALA A 174 -4.23 22.24 -6.59
C ALA A 174 -5.46 21.38 -6.25
N ALA A 175 -5.89 21.40 -4.97
CA ALA A 175 -7.07 20.68 -4.51
C ALA A 175 -8.35 21.15 -5.21
N GLU A 176 -8.56 22.47 -5.35
CA GLU A 176 -9.71 23.03 -6.07
C GLU A 176 -9.76 22.61 -7.54
N LYS A 177 -8.60 22.50 -8.20
CA LYS A 177 -8.53 22.00 -9.59
C LYS A 177 -8.83 20.51 -9.66
N MET A 178 -8.27 19.69 -8.75
CA MET A 178 -8.50 18.25 -8.69
C MET A 178 -9.97 17.93 -8.40
N ALA A 179 -10.63 18.69 -7.54
CA ALA A 179 -12.03 18.52 -7.17
C ALA A 179 -13.04 18.83 -8.32
N GLN A 180 -12.60 19.40 -9.45
CA GLN A 180 -13.49 19.67 -10.60
C GLN A 180 -13.93 18.40 -11.33
N ILE A 181 -13.22 17.29 -11.13
CA ILE A 181 -13.56 16.00 -11.71
C ILE A 181 -13.58 14.92 -10.62
N PHE A 182 -14.26 13.82 -10.91
CA PHE A 182 -14.16 12.67 -10.03
C PHE A 182 -12.79 11.99 -10.20
N LEU A 183 -12.04 11.86 -9.11
CA LEU A 183 -10.82 11.07 -8.97
C LEU A 183 -11.05 9.98 -7.92
N GLU A 184 -10.62 8.75 -8.20
CA GLU A 184 -10.76 7.65 -7.24
C GLU A 184 -9.76 7.75 -6.09
N ILE A 185 -8.52 8.18 -6.38
CA ILE A 185 -7.45 8.31 -5.38
C ILE A 185 -6.59 9.50 -5.74
N ILE A 186 -6.21 10.26 -4.72
CA ILE A 186 -5.20 11.31 -4.81
C ILE A 186 -4.09 10.97 -3.82
N ILE A 187 -2.84 10.94 -4.27
CA ILE A 187 -1.67 10.56 -3.48
C ILE A 187 -0.67 11.72 -3.47
N ALA A 188 -0.25 12.11 -2.28
CA ALA A 188 0.77 13.13 -2.08
C ALA A 188 1.61 12.83 -0.83
N PRO A 189 2.80 13.44 -0.69
CA PRO A 189 3.56 13.38 0.56
C PRO A 189 2.83 14.03 1.73
N ASP A 190 2.05 15.10 1.46
CA ASP A 190 1.28 15.84 2.46
C ASP A 190 0.19 16.70 1.79
N TYR A 191 -0.71 17.26 2.61
CA TYR A 191 -1.80 18.13 2.21
C TYR A 191 -1.91 19.29 3.20
N THR A 192 -2.24 20.49 2.71
CA THR A 192 -2.63 21.57 3.61
C THR A 192 -4.02 21.30 4.21
N GLU A 193 -4.33 21.91 5.37
CA GLU A 193 -5.65 21.73 6.01
C GLU A 193 -6.80 22.20 5.09
N GLU A 194 -6.57 23.28 4.35
CA GLU A 194 -7.53 23.82 3.38
C GLU A 194 -7.73 22.86 2.19
N ALA A 195 -6.66 22.20 1.73
CA ALA A 195 -6.74 21.21 0.66
C ALA A 195 -7.56 19.98 1.10
N LEU A 196 -7.33 19.48 2.33
CA LEU A 196 -8.10 18.37 2.88
C LEU A 196 -9.59 18.70 3.06
N ALA A 197 -9.92 19.97 3.31
CA ALA A 197 -11.32 20.39 3.44
C ALA A 197 -12.06 20.41 2.10
N VAL A 198 -11.34 20.45 0.97
CA VAL A 198 -11.89 20.46 -0.41
C VAL A 198 -11.99 19.04 -0.98
N LEU A 199 -11.01 18.18 -0.67
CA LEU A 199 -10.92 16.80 -1.17
C LEU A 199 -11.71 15.82 -0.32
#